data_3ec816419c5080a0039778fd6bf02d96
#
_entry.id   3ec816419c5080a0039778fd6bf02d96
#
_cell.length_a   1.000
_cell.length_b   1.000
_cell.length_c   1.000
_cell.angle_alpha   90.00
_cell.angle_beta   90.00
_cell.angle_gamma   90.00
#
_symmetry.space_group_name_H-M   'P 1'
#
loop_
_entity.id
_entity.type
_entity.pdbx_description
1 polymer ?
#
loop_
_entity_poly.entity_id
_entity_poly.type
_entity_poly.pdbx_seq_one_letter_code
_entity_poly.pdbx_strand_id
1 'polypeptide(L)'
;MGKKVLITGAGSGFGKATAIALAARGHTVIATTETEDQASALRVDAPQLQVEKLDITSASDVANATKFDVDVLINNAGAGQTGPMADVPMARVRHLFEVNVFGTLAVTQALLPKMAARGSGRVIIVSSIAGVLPGPSFGPYAMTKHAL
;
A
#
# COMPACT_ATOMS: atom_id res chain seq x y z
N MET A 1 22.55 2.20 9.98
CA MET A 1 22.52 2.58 8.56
C MET A 1 21.05 2.68 8.11
N GLY A 2 20.66 3.76 7.45
CA GLY A 2 19.29 3.95 6.97
C GLY A 2 18.90 2.88 5.95
N LYS A 3 17.63 2.48 5.95
CA LYS A 3 17.05 1.54 4.98
C LYS A 3 16.35 2.32 3.87
N LYS A 4 16.26 1.75 2.67
CA LYS A 4 15.43 2.25 1.60
C LYS A 4 14.06 1.57 1.66
N VAL A 5 13.01 2.36 1.90
CA VAL A 5 11.66 1.89 2.17
C VAL A 5 10.70 2.40 1.10
N LEU A 6 9.91 1.51 0.51
CA LEU A 6 8.76 1.91 -0.29
C LEU A 6 7.48 1.67 0.51
N ILE A 7 6.59 2.67 0.54
CA ILE A 7 5.29 2.56 1.18
C ILE A 7 4.19 2.92 0.20
N THR A 8 3.19 2.04 0.04
CA THR A 8 2.03 2.29 -0.81
C THR A 8 0.92 3.01 -0.06
N GLY A 9 0.15 3.85 -0.77
CA GLY A 9 -0.97 4.58 -0.17
C GLY A 9 -0.53 5.62 0.87
N ALA A 10 0.56 6.33 0.61
CA ALA A 10 1.12 7.33 1.51
C ALA A 10 0.52 8.73 1.35
N GLY A 11 -0.53 8.91 0.55
CA GLY A 11 -1.18 10.22 0.35
C GLY A 11 -1.89 10.75 1.60
N SER A 12 -2.27 9.88 2.54
CA SER A 12 -3.00 10.25 3.76
C SER A 12 -2.82 9.22 4.88
N GLY A 13 -3.44 9.48 6.04
CA GLY A 13 -3.61 8.54 7.14
C GLY A 13 -2.30 7.89 7.63
N PHE A 14 -2.37 6.57 7.91
CA PHE A 14 -1.23 5.82 8.45
C PHE A 14 -0.04 5.77 7.50
N GLY A 15 -0.28 5.65 6.19
CA GLY A 15 0.79 5.63 5.19
C GLY A 15 1.63 6.90 5.22
N LYS A 16 0.98 8.08 5.18
CA LYS A 16 1.65 9.38 5.25
C LYS A 16 2.41 9.55 6.56
N ALA A 17 1.76 9.28 7.70
CA ALA A 17 2.38 9.40 9.01
C ALA A 17 3.61 8.48 9.16
N THR A 18 3.51 7.24 8.68
CA THR A 18 4.61 6.28 8.71
C THR A 18 5.77 6.73 7.81
N ALA A 19 5.48 7.23 6.60
CA ALA A 19 6.51 7.71 5.67
C ALA A 19 7.32 8.86 6.29
N ILE A 20 6.64 9.84 6.88
CA ILE A 20 7.27 10.99 7.56
C ILE A 20 8.12 10.51 8.76
N ALA A 21 7.56 9.63 9.59
CA ALA A 21 8.25 9.12 10.76
C ALA A 21 9.50 8.30 10.42
N LEU A 22 9.48 7.52 9.35
CA LEU A 22 10.63 6.76 8.89
C LEU A 22 11.70 7.68 8.31
N ALA A 23 11.34 8.69 7.52
CA ALA A 23 12.29 9.68 7.02
C ALA A 23 12.97 10.44 8.17
N ALA A 24 12.23 10.84 9.20
CA ALA A 24 12.78 11.50 10.39
C ALA A 24 13.77 10.61 11.17
N ARG A 25 13.69 9.29 11.01
CA ARG A 25 14.63 8.32 11.59
C ARG A 25 15.83 8.00 10.69
N GLY A 26 16.01 8.74 9.60
CA GLY A 26 17.15 8.58 8.70
C GLY A 26 17.01 7.46 7.66
N HIS A 27 15.78 7.00 7.39
CA HIS A 27 15.51 6.11 6.27
C HIS A 27 15.27 6.90 4.98
N THR A 28 15.66 6.35 3.83
CA THR A 28 15.26 6.87 2.52
C THR A 28 13.88 6.32 2.19
N VAL A 29 12.88 7.18 2.09
CA VAL A 29 11.49 6.75 1.91
C VAL A 29 10.95 7.14 0.54
N ILE A 30 10.48 6.15 -0.22
CA ILE A 30 9.69 6.30 -1.43
C ILE A 30 8.23 6.17 -1.01
N ALA A 31 7.54 7.31 -0.94
CA ALA A 31 6.13 7.39 -0.59
C ALA A 31 5.29 7.39 -1.86
N THR A 32 4.39 6.42 -2.03
CA THR A 32 3.60 6.33 -3.25
C THR A 32 2.14 6.62 -3.02
N THR A 33 1.49 7.22 -4.02
CA THR A 33 0.09 7.66 -3.99
C THR A 33 -0.66 7.12 -5.20
N GLU A 34 -1.97 6.97 -5.09
CA GLU A 34 -2.82 6.47 -6.16
C GLU A 34 -2.88 7.43 -7.36
N THR A 35 -3.00 8.75 -7.10
CA THR A 35 -3.13 9.78 -8.14
C THR A 35 -1.97 10.78 -8.11
N GLU A 36 -1.76 11.46 -9.24
CA GLU A 36 -0.74 12.53 -9.33
C GLU A 36 -1.12 13.75 -8.49
N ASP A 37 -2.40 14.04 -8.32
CA ASP A 37 -2.85 15.12 -7.44
C ASP A 37 -2.45 14.86 -5.99
N GLN A 38 -2.64 13.62 -5.51
CA GLN A 38 -2.17 13.20 -4.19
C GLN A 38 -0.65 13.27 -4.07
N ALA A 39 0.07 12.87 -5.12
CA ALA A 39 1.53 12.97 -5.14
C ALA A 39 2.01 14.42 -5.05
N SER A 40 1.40 15.30 -5.82
CA SER A 40 1.71 16.74 -5.82
C SER A 40 1.44 17.36 -4.45
N ALA A 41 0.31 17.06 -3.83
CA ALA A 41 0.00 17.50 -2.48
C ALA A 41 1.02 16.99 -1.44
N LEU A 42 1.40 15.71 -1.54
CA LEU A 42 2.35 15.11 -0.61
C LEU A 42 3.77 15.69 -0.77
N ARG A 43 4.20 16.04 -2.00
CA ARG A 43 5.49 16.72 -2.23
C ARG A 43 5.57 18.07 -1.53
N VAL A 44 4.45 18.80 -1.47
CA VAL A 44 4.37 20.09 -0.75
C VAL A 44 4.38 19.85 0.76
N ASP A 45 3.58 18.90 1.25
CA ASP A 45 3.41 18.65 2.68
C ASP A 45 4.62 17.98 3.34
N ALA A 46 5.39 17.20 2.58
CA ALA A 46 6.51 16.40 3.10
C ALA A 46 7.68 16.38 2.09
N PRO A 47 8.37 17.52 1.87
CA PRO A 47 9.41 17.68 0.85
C PRO A 47 10.65 16.78 1.09
N GLN A 48 10.80 16.20 2.26
CA GLN A 48 11.86 15.26 2.60
C GLN A 48 11.63 13.84 2.03
N LEU A 49 10.43 13.54 1.51
CA LEU A 49 10.10 12.25 0.93
C LEU A 49 10.37 12.22 -0.58
N GLN A 50 10.82 11.08 -1.08
CA GLN A 50 10.72 10.80 -2.51
C GLN A 50 9.27 10.38 -2.80
N VAL A 51 8.52 11.19 -3.56
CA VAL A 51 7.10 10.94 -3.83
C VAL A 51 6.90 10.51 -5.28
N GLU A 52 6.23 9.37 -5.47
CA GLU A 52 5.96 8.77 -6.77
C GLU A 52 4.46 8.42 -6.89
N LYS A 53 3.91 8.53 -8.08
CA LYS A 53 2.58 7.99 -8.38
C LYS A 53 2.68 6.48 -8.57
N LEU A 54 1.83 5.73 -7.88
CA LEU A 54 1.68 4.28 -8.02
C LEU A 54 0.26 3.88 -7.62
N ASP A 55 -0.61 3.75 -8.62
CA ASP A 55 -1.89 3.07 -8.47
C ASP A 55 -1.62 1.56 -8.50
N ILE A 56 -1.85 0.89 -7.37
CA ILE A 56 -1.56 -0.55 -7.22
C ILE A 56 -2.49 -1.45 -8.04
N THR A 57 -3.58 -0.90 -8.58
CA THR A 57 -4.51 -1.60 -9.49
C THR A 57 -4.15 -1.40 -10.97
N SER A 58 -3.22 -0.49 -11.26
CA SER A 58 -2.73 -0.21 -12.61
C SER A 58 -1.55 -1.11 -12.97
N ALA A 59 -1.72 -1.99 -13.95
CA ALA A 59 -0.64 -2.86 -14.41
C ALA A 59 0.61 -2.09 -14.90
N SER A 60 0.41 -0.94 -15.54
CA SER A 60 1.52 -0.09 -16.00
C SER A 60 2.28 0.55 -14.85
N ASP A 61 1.59 1.03 -13.80
CA ASP A 61 2.24 1.61 -12.63
C ASP A 61 3.02 0.54 -11.85
N VAL A 62 2.42 -0.62 -11.66
CA VAL A 62 3.07 -1.77 -11.00
C VAL A 62 4.32 -2.20 -11.77
N ALA A 63 4.24 -2.29 -13.11
CA ALA A 63 5.40 -2.59 -13.94
C ALA A 63 6.51 -1.53 -13.78
N ASN A 64 6.15 -0.25 -13.74
CA ASN A 64 7.09 0.85 -13.52
C ASN A 64 7.73 0.81 -12.11
N ALA A 65 7.07 0.22 -11.12
CA ALA A 65 7.62 0.09 -9.78
C ALA A 65 8.82 -0.87 -9.72
N THR A 66 9.00 -1.74 -10.68
CA THR A 66 10.17 -2.63 -10.77
C THR A 66 11.51 -1.88 -10.88
N LYS A 67 11.50 -0.60 -11.25
CA LYS A 67 12.71 0.26 -11.23
C LYS A 67 13.29 0.44 -9.82
N PHE A 68 12.45 0.38 -8.78
CA PHE A 68 12.88 0.60 -7.41
C PHE A 68 13.62 -0.62 -6.85
N ASP A 69 14.73 -0.35 -6.21
CA ASP A 69 15.48 -1.34 -5.42
C ASP A 69 15.41 -0.90 -3.95
N VAL A 70 14.61 -1.60 -3.16
CA VAL A 70 14.29 -1.22 -1.78
C VAL A 70 14.58 -2.35 -0.80
N ASP A 71 14.95 -1.99 0.44
CA ASP A 71 15.18 -2.95 1.52
C ASP A 71 13.88 -3.41 2.17
N VAL A 72 12.87 -2.51 2.18
CA VAL A 72 11.58 -2.77 2.83
C VAL A 72 10.46 -2.31 1.92
N LEU A 73 9.49 -3.18 1.69
CA LEU A 73 8.20 -2.85 1.10
C LEU A 73 7.14 -2.82 2.20
N ILE A 74 6.41 -1.71 2.32
CA ILE A 74 5.24 -1.60 3.18
C ILE A 74 3.99 -1.47 2.31
N ASN A 75 3.26 -2.55 2.16
CA ASN A 75 1.94 -2.58 1.53
C ASN A 75 0.92 -2.01 2.51
N ASN A 76 0.66 -0.70 2.40
CA ASN A 76 -0.28 0.01 3.25
C ASN A 76 -1.53 0.48 2.47
N ALA A 77 -1.45 0.65 1.16
CA ALA A 77 -2.61 1.02 0.34
C ALA A 77 -3.78 0.06 0.60
N GLY A 78 -4.98 0.64 0.71
CA GLY A 78 -6.16 -0.14 0.96
C GLY A 78 -7.43 0.70 0.91
N ALA A 79 -8.52 0.08 0.50
CA ALA A 79 -9.86 0.65 0.49
C ALA A 79 -10.72 0.02 1.58
N GLY A 80 -11.59 0.84 2.18
CA GLY A 80 -12.57 0.40 3.17
C GLY A 80 -13.98 0.36 2.62
N GLN A 81 -14.84 -0.42 3.24
CA GLN A 81 -16.27 -0.46 2.99
C GLN A 81 -17.01 -0.85 4.26
N THR A 82 -18.07 -0.14 4.55
CA THR A 82 -19.03 -0.45 5.62
C THR A 82 -20.43 -0.52 5.03
N GLY A 83 -21.30 -1.31 5.65
CA GLY A 83 -22.69 -1.45 5.26
C GLY A 83 -23.20 -2.89 5.44
N PRO A 84 -24.53 -3.09 5.47
CA PRO A 84 -25.13 -4.41 5.52
C PRO A 84 -24.67 -5.24 4.32
N MET A 85 -24.31 -6.50 4.57
CA MET A 85 -23.80 -7.41 3.54
C MET A 85 -24.74 -7.52 2.32
N ALA A 86 -26.03 -7.51 2.56
CA ALA A 86 -27.05 -7.63 1.51
C ALA A 86 -27.09 -6.42 0.56
N ASP A 87 -26.64 -5.25 1.02
CA ASP A 87 -26.80 -3.98 0.28
C ASP A 87 -25.50 -3.55 -0.42
N VAL A 88 -24.38 -4.21 -0.17
CA VAL A 88 -23.09 -3.83 -0.80
C VAL A 88 -23.08 -4.31 -2.26
N PRO A 89 -23.01 -3.38 -3.25
CA PRO A 89 -22.98 -3.76 -4.65
C PRO A 89 -21.75 -4.65 -4.97
N MET A 90 -21.94 -5.70 -5.77
CA MET A 90 -20.87 -6.61 -6.16
C MET A 90 -19.69 -5.91 -6.86
N ALA A 91 -19.95 -4.82 -7.59
CA ALA A 91 -18.88 -4.01 -8.18
C ALA A 91 -17.95 -3.43 -7.10
N ARG A 92 -18.53 -3.00 -5.97
CA ARG A 92 -17.77 -2.48 -4.82
C ARG A 92 -16.97 -3.60 -4.12
N VAL A 93 -17.56 -4.77 -3.98
CA VAL A 93 -16.85 -5.95 -3.44
C VAL A 93 -15.63 -6.29 -4.31
N ARG A 94 -15.81 -6.37 -5.64
CA ARG A 94 -14.72 -6.62 -6.57
C ARG A 94 -13.60 -5.56 -6.45
N HIS A 95 -13.99 -4.28 -6.41
CA HIS A 95 -13.01 -3.20 -6.23
C HIS A 95 -12.21 -3.33 -4.92
N LEU A 96 -12.84 -3.75 -3.82
CA LEU A 96 -12.13 -4.00 -2.57
C LEU A 96 -11.07 -5.10 -2.72
N PHE A 97 -11.39 -6.19 -3.43
CA PHE A 97 -10.44 -7.27 -3.70
C PHE A 97 -9.33 -6.81 -4.64
N GLU A 98 -9.65 -6.04 -5.70
CA GLU A 98 -8.65 -5.47 -6.61
C GLU A 98 -7.63 -4.62 -5.86
N VAL A 99 -8.08 -3.74 -4.97
CA VAL A 99 -7.16 -2.87 -4.20
C VAL A 99 -6.46 -3.67 -3.10
N ASN A 100 -7.23 -4.28 -2.18
CA ASN A 100 -6.65 -4.79 -0.93
C ASN A 100 -5.85 -6.09 -1.13
N VAL A 101 -6.26 -6.95 -2.07
CA VAL A 101 -5.68 -8.28 -2.26
C VAL A 101 -4.80 -8.31 -3.51
N PHE A 102 -5.37 -8.11 -4.69
CA PHE A 102 -4.64 -8.28 -5.94
C PHE A 102 -3.59 -7.18 -6.16
N GLY A 103 -3.91 -5.92 -5.86
CA GLY A 103 -2.93 -4.82 -5.94
C GLY A 103 -1.77 -4.99 -4.95
N THR A 104 -2.06 -5.42 -3.71
CA THR A 104 -1.03 -5.76 -2.72
C THR A 104 -0.11 -6.89 -3.22
N LEU A 105 -0.70 -7.95 -3.79
CA LEU A 105 0.06 -9.06 -4.37
C LEU A 105 0.89 -8.61 -5.56
N ALA A 106 0.30 -7.83 -6.48
CA ALA A 106 0.97 -7.37 -7.69
C ALA A 106 2.22 -6.52 -7.38
N VAL A 107 2.12 -5.55 -6.46
CA VAL A 107 3.29 -4.75 -6.02
C VAL A 107 4.33 -5.63 -5.33
N THR A 108 3.89 -6.59 -4.53
CA THR A 108 4.81 -7.53 -3.87
C THR A 108 5.58 -8.35 -4.91
N GLN A 109 4.89 -8.91 -5.91
CA GLN A 109 5.52 -9.67 -7.00
C GLN A 109 6.47 -8.83 -7.85
N ALA A 110 6.19 -7.54 -8.03
CA ALA A 110 7.05 -6.63 -8.78
C ALA A 110 8.38 -6.33 -8.08
N LEU A 111 8.39 -6.23 -6.74
CA LEU A 111 9.56 -5.81 -5.96
C LEU A 111 10.33 -6.98 -5.31
N LEU A 112 9.65 -8.08 -5.02
CA LEU A 112 10.24 -9.24 -4.34
C LEU A 112 11.44 -9.87 -5.07
N PRO A 113 11.47 -9.98 -6.42
CA PRO A 113 12.59 -10.62 -7.12
C PRO A 113 13.96 -10.00 -6.83
N LYS A 114 14.05 -8.67 -6.72
CA LYS A 114 15.30 -7.99 -6.35
C LYS A 114 15.74 -8.29 -4.93
N MET A 115 14.79 -8.35 -3.99
CA MET A 115 15.07 -8.74 -2.60
C MET A 115 15.54 -10.18 -2.52
N ALA A 116 14.89 -11.09 -3.25
CA ALA A 116 15.27 -12.50 -3.31
C ALA A 116 16.66 -12.70 -3.92
N ALA A 117 16.96 -12.02 -5.04
CA ALA A 117 18.25 -12.12 -5.72
C ALA A 117 19.44 -11.70 -4.84
N ARG A 118 19.28 -10.69 -3.97
CA ARG A 118 20.33 -10.26 -3.03
C ARG A 118 20.28 -10.98 -1.69
N GLY A 119 19.34 -11.90 -1.47
CA GLY A 119 19.21 -12.67 -0.21
C GLY A 119 18.78 -11.82 0.99
N SER A 120 18.24 -10.63 0.78
CA SER A 120 17.82 -9.72 1.87
C SER A 120 16.69 -8.80 1.45
N GLY A 121 15.74 -8.57 2.37
CA GLY A 121 14.60 -7.69 2.18
C GLY A 121 13.53 -7.98 3.21
N ARG A 122 12.53 -7.11 3.28
CA ARG A 122 11.35 -7.29 4.15
C ARG A 122 10.11 -6.79 3.45
N VAL A 123 9.06 -7.60 3.48
CA VAL A 123 7.71 -7.22 3.06
C VAL A 123 6.84 -7.12 4.30
N ILE A 124 6.16 -6.01 4.45
CA ILE A 124 5.20 -5.74 5.53
C ILE A 124 3.85 -5.48 4.86
N ILE A 125 2.81 -6.18 5.31
CA ILE A 125 1.44 -6.00 4.84
C ILE A 125 0.61 -5.43 5.97
N VAL A 126 -0.03 -4.28 5.72
CA VAL A 126 -0.93 -3.63 6.69
C VAL A 126 -2.32 -4.25 6.55
N SER A 127 -2.62 -5.18 7.45
CA SER A 127 -3.95 -5.77 7.53
C SER A 127 -4.89 -4.91 8.39
N SER A 128 -5.72 -5.49 9.22
CA SER A 128 -6.70 -4.82 10.09
C SER A 128 -7.08 -5.76 11.23
N ILE A 129 -7.66 -5.22 12.29
CA ILE A 129 -8.38 -6.02 13.28
C ILE A 129 -9.50 -6.84 12.61
N ALA A 130 -10.11 -6.29 11.54
CA ALA A 130 -11.12 -7.00 10.73
C ALA A 130 -10.57 -8.19 9.95
N GLY A 131 -9.25 -8.37 9.86
CA GLY A 131 -8.60 -9.57 9.33
C GLY A 131 -8.47 -10.70 10.36
N VAL A 132 -8.86 -10.47 11.62
CA VAL A 132 -8.82 -11.46 12.69
C VAL A 132 -10.20 -11.60 13.33
N LEU A 133 -10.86 -10.46 13.58
CA LEU A 133 -12.17 -10.41 14.24
C LEU A 133 -13.14 -9.59 13.38
N PRO A 134 -14.02 -10.24 12.59
CA PRO A 134 -15.00 -9.53 11.78
C PRO A 134 -16.09 -8.92 12.67
N GLY A 135 -16.45 -7.67 12.37
CA GLY A 135 -17.55 -6.98 13.03
C GLY A 135 -18.78 -6.83 12.14
N PRO A 136 -19.92 -6.44 12.70
CA PRO A 136 -21.11 -6.09 11.93
C PRO A 136 -20.80 -5.03 10.87
N SER A 137 -21.42 -5.14 9.70
CA SER A 137 -21.28 -4.18 8.58
C SER A 137 -19.88 -4.11 7.92
N PHE A 138 -18.94 -4.98 8.29
CA PHE A 138 -17.60 -5.02 7.68
C PHE A 138 -17.37 -6.23 6.77
N GLY A 139 -18.41 -7.00 6.44
CA GLY A 139 -18.29 -8.28 5.73
C GLY A 139 -17.33 -8.28 4.55
N PRO A 140 -17.59 -7.54 3.45
CA PRO A 140 -16.70 -7.52 2.30
C PRO A 140 -15.29 -7.01 2.60
N TYR A 141 -15.16 -6.00 3.46
CA TYR A 141 -13.85 -5.52 3.89
C TYR A 141 -13.09 -6.58 4.70
N ALA A 142 -13.76 -7.21 5.67
CA ALA A 142 -13.18 -8.27 6.47
C ALA A 142 -12.69 -9.44 5.60
N MET A 143 -13.47 -9.84 4.57
CA MET A 143 -13.05 -10.87 3.60
C MET A 143 -11.69 -10.52 2.99
N THR A 144 -11.48 -9.28 2.54
CA THR A 144 -10.19 -8.87 1.95
C THR A 144 -9.06 -8.85 2.97
N LYS A 145 -9.34 -8.49 4.23
CA LYS A 145 -8.32 -8.40 5.28
C LYS A 145 -7.96 -9.76 5.89
N HIS A 146 -8.84 -10.76 5.77
CA HIS A 146 -8.53 -12.16 6.07
C HIS A 146 -7.70 -12.83 4.96
N ALA A 147 -7.77 -12.32 3.73
CA ALA A 147 -6.99 -12.84 2.60
C ALA A 147 -5.52 -12.37 2.60
N LEU A 148 -5.17 -11.41 3.45
CA LEU A 148 -3.81 -10.85 3.61
C LEU A 148 -3.03 -11.55 4.73
#